data_b80745a59176a07a5c3e69fd6590d8ea
#
_entry.id   b80745a59176a07a5c3e69fd6590d8ea
#
_cell.length_a   1.000
_cell.length_b   1.000
_cell.length_c   1.000
_cell.angle_alpha   90.00
_cell.angle_beta   90.00
_cell.angle_gamma   90.00
#
_symmetry.space_group_name_H-M   'P 1'
#
loop_
_entity.id
_entity.type
_entity.pdbx_description
1 polymer ?
#
loop_
_entity_poly.entity_id
_entity_poly.type
_entity_poly.pdbx_seq_one_letter_code
_entity_poly.pdbx_strand_id
1 'polypeptide(L)'
;MYKMDACIKELYRIGIVPVVALEDAADALPLGAALKKGGVSAIEVTFRTAAAADAIRLLTREMPELLVGAGTVITKEQADAAIEAGAKFIVSPGFQPELVSYVLSKGVPMCPGTATPGEMEQAMALGLSAVKFFPAEQNGGAPMLKALSAPYRDLLFMPTGGVKLENLRTYLALDQVFACGGTWLATKDDIKAKAFDQITARTREAVKTMLNFRIKHVGINSKDAREAKKTATLLCSIFDFDYNDTELSVFTGSAVEVMKFMGRGSLGHVAIGADNVDRAEYYLRQRGFSFDESTRRVDASGRTTFLYLKDEIGGFAFHLTKN
;
A
#
# COMPACT_ATOMS: atom_id res chain seq x y z
N MET A 1 -6.22 -16.64 0.84
CA MET A 1 -6.12 -15.39 0.04
C MET A 1 -7.41 -14.62 0.22
N TYR A 2 -7.36 -13.37 0.67
CA TYR A 2 -8.55 -12.53 0.77
C TYR A 2 -9.24 -12.42 -0.58
N LYS A 3 -10.57 -12.54 -0.59
CA LYS A 3 -11.37 -12.40 -1.82
C LYS A 3 -11.50 -10.91 -2.14
N MET A 4 -10.49 -10.36 -2.80
CA MET A 4 -10.45 -8.95 -3.24
C MET A 4 -10.92 -8.85 -4.68
N ASP A 5 -11.85 -7.94 -4.96
CA ASP A 5 -12.10 -7.49 -6.34
C ASP A 5 -10.89 -6.73 -6.90
N ALA A 6 -10.90 -6.47 -8.19
CA ALA A 6 -9.76 -5.84 -8.87
C ALA A 6 -9.43 -4.44 -8.30
N CYS A 7 -10.45 -3.67 -7.92
CA CYS A 7 -10.27 -2.32 -7.38
C CYS A 7 -9.65 -2.36 -5.97
N ILE A 8 -10.16 -3.22 -5.08
CA ILE A 8 -9.62 -3.40 -3.73
C ILE A 8 -8.18 -3.94 -3.80
N LYS A 9 -7.88 -4.83 -4.75
CA LYS A 9 -6.52 -5.33 -4.97
C LYS A 9 -5.55 -4.22 -5.40
N GLU A 10 -6.02 -3.30 -6.23
CA GLU A 10 -5.20 -2.16 -6.66
C GLU A 10 -5.01 -1.17 -5.51
N LEU A 11 -6.06 -0.85 -4.74
CA LEU A 11 -5.95 -0.03 -3.53
C LEU A 11 -5.00 -0.66 -2.48
N TYR A 12 -4.99 -2.00 -2.35
CA TYR A 12 -4.04 -2.71 -1.48
C TYR A 12 -2.60 -2.47 -1.90
N ARG A 13 -2.31 -2.51 -3.20
CA ARG A 13 -0.97 -2.26 -3.73
C ARG A 13 -0.53 -0.80 -3.57
N ILE A 14 -1.47 0.14 -3.76
CA ILE A 14 -1.23 1.57 -3.55
C ILE A 14 -1.03 1.86 -2.05
N GLY A 15 -1.86 1.30 -1.17
CA GLY A 15 -1.74 1.34 0.28
C GLY A 15 -2.14 2.65 0.95
N ILE A 16 -2.24 3.75 0.21
CA ILE A 16 -2.63 5.07 0.73
C ILE A 16 -3.65 5.70 -0.21
N VAL A 17 -4.76 6.19 0.35
CA VAL A 17 -5.83 6.86 -0.38
C VAL A 17 -6.00 8.29 0.15
N PRO A 18 -5.50 9.31 -0.57
CA PRO A 18 -5.77 10.71 -0.23
C PRO A 18 -7.27 11.00 -0.31
N VAL A 19 -7.83 11.53 0.78
CA VAL A 19 -9.24 11.94 0.88
C VAL A 19 -9.31 13.44 0.78
N VAL A 20 -9.94 13.95 -0.28
CA VAL A 20 -9.91 15.38 -0.59
C VAL A 20 -11.30 15.97 -0.79
N ALA A 21 -11.44 17.25 -0.46
CA ALA A 21 -12.59 18.07 -0.80
C ALA A 21 -12.12 19.22 -1.68
N LEU A 22 -12.60 19.27 -2.91
CA LEU A 22 -12.26 20.30 -3.89
C LEU A 22 -13.39 21.32 -3.99
N GLU A 23 -13.09 22.58 -3.75
CA GLU A 23 -14.06 23.68 -3.92
C GLU A 23 -14.16 24.09 -5.39
N ASP A 24 -13.09 23.91 -6.16
CA ASP A 24 -13.01 24.17 -7.60
C ASP A 24 -12.51 22.92 -8.32
N ALA A 25 -13.23 22.48 -9.35
CA ALA A 25 -12.84 21.35 -10.18
C ALA A 25 -11.53 21.59 -10.95
N ALA A 26 -11.15 22.84 -11.22
CA ALA A 26 -9.88 23.18 -11.87
C ALA A 26 -8.65 22.74 -11.06
N ASP A 27 -8.79 22.56 -9.74
CA ASP A 27 -7.72 22.06 -8.87
C ASP A 27 -7.48 20.56 -8.98
N ALA A 28 -8.39 19.83 -9.60
CA ALA A 28 -8.32 18.37 -9.67
C ALA A 28 -7.07 17.87 -10.40
N LEU A 29 -6.77 18.39 -11.57
CA LEU A 29 -5.62 17.94 -12.37
C LEU A 29 -4.28 18.30 -11.73
N PRO A 30 -4.03 19.53 -11.26
CA PRO A 30 -2.80 19.85 -10.55
C PRO A 30 -2.60 19.00 -9.28
N LEU A 31 -3.68 18.73 -8.53
CA LEU A 31 -3.65 17.87 -7.36
C LEU A 31 -3.33 16.41 -7.74
N GLY A 32 -4.02 15.85 -8.73
CA GLY A 32 -3.76 14.50 -9.23
C GLY A 32 -2.31 14.31 -9.68
N ALA A 33 -1.77 15.31 -10.41
CA ALA A 33 -0.37 15.34 -10.85
C ALA A 33 0.60 15.38 -9.65
N ALA A 34 0.29 16.18 -8.63
CA ALA A 34 1.11 16.27 -7.41
C ALA A 34 1.16 14.95 -6.63
N LEU A 35 0.01 14.30 -6.44
CA LEU A 35 -0.10 12.99 -5.79
C LEU A 35 0.68 11.91 -6.56
N LYS A 36 0.50 11.85 -7.88
CA LYS A 36 1.21 10.92 -8.76
C LYS A 36 2.73 11.14 -8.74
N LYS A 37 3.19 12.40 -8.82
CA LYS A 37 4.60 12.78 -8.71
C LYS A 37 5.19 12.39 -7.34
N GLY A 38 4.36 12.38 -6.29
CA GLY A 38 4.69 11.89 -4.95
C GLY A 38 4.71 10.36 -4.85
N GLY A 39 4.12 9.65 -5.80
CA GLY A 39 4.09 8.19 -5.88
C GLY A 39 2.74 7.56 -5.54
N VAL A 40 1.65 8.31 -5.33
CA VAL A 40 0.32 7.76 -5.04
C VAL A 40 -0.59 7.90 -6.25
N SER A 41 -1.11 6.76 -6.74
CA SER A 41 -1.97 6.67 -7.93
C SER A 41 -3.44 6.41 -7.56
N ALA A 42 -3.91 6.88 -6.40
CA ALA A 42 -5.31 6.85 -6.01
C ALA A 42 -5.74 8.17 -5.39
N ILE A 43 -7.04 8.47 -5.46
CA ILE A 43 -7.65 9.64 -4.83
C ILE A 43 -9.13 9.37 -4.51
N GLU A 44 -9.59 9.77 -3.33
CA GLU A 44 -11.00 9.80 -2.92
C GLU A 44 -11.48 11.25 -2.93
N VAL A 45 -12.27 11.66 -3.93
CA VAL A 45 -12.88 12.99 -4.00
C VAL A 45 -14.21 12.96 -3.28
N THR A 46 -14.38 13.80 -2.25
CA THR A 46 -15.57 13.75 -1.39
C THR A 46 -16.72 14.60 -1.91
N PHE A 47 -17.93 14.08 -1.87
CA PHE A 47 -19.20 14.79 -2.18
C PHE A 47 -19.61 15.78 -1.08
N ARG A 48 -18.63 16.55 -0.58
CA ARG A 48 -18.83 17.64 0.40
C ARG A 48 -18.96 19.00 -0.27
N THR A 49 -18.71 19.07 -1.59
CA THR A 49 -18.75 20.29 -2.41
C THR A 49 -19.49 20.03 -3.70
N ALA A 50 -19.99 21.07 -4.33
CA ALA A 50 -20.66 20.97 -5.63
C ALA A 50 -19.69 20.58 -6.76
N ALA A 51 -18.40 20.86 -6.61
CA ALA A 51 -17.38 20.56 -7.62
C ALA A 51 -17.00 19.08 -7.72
N ALA A 52 -17.48 18.22 -6.80
CA ALA A 52 -16.98 16.84 -6.68
C ALA A 52 -17.16 16.01 -7.97
N ALA A 53 -18.34 16.01 -8.57
CA ALA A 53 -18.62 15.24 -9.79
C ALA A 53 -17.76 15.73 -10.98
N ASP A 54 -17.60 17.05 -11.15
CA ASP A 54 -16.80 17.61 -12.22
C ASP A 54 -15.31 17.33 -12.02
N ALA A 55 -14.82 17.40 -10.79
CA ALA A 55 -13.45 17.04 -10.44
C ALA A 55 -13.16 15.55 -10.75
N ILE A 56 -14.07 14.63 -10.38
CA ILE A 56 -13.97 13.21 -10.71
C ILE A 56 -13.94 13.02 -12.22
N ARG A 57 -14.84 13.67 -12.97
CA ARG A 57 -14.90 13.57 -14.44
C ARG A 57 -13.61 14.05 -15.10
N LEU A 58 -13.03 15.14 -14.62
CA LEU A 58 -11.75 15.65 -15.12
C LEU A 58 -10.63 14.65 -14.85
N LEU A 59 -10.50 14.15 -13.61
CA LEU A 59 -9.45 13.20 -13.24
C LEU A 59 -9.56 11.90 -14.04
N THR A 60 -10.77 11.32 -14.15
CA THR A 60 -10.97 10.04 -14.84
C THR A 60 -10.73 10.14 -16.35
N ARG A 61 -11.01 11.30 -16.96
CA ARG A 61 -10.79 11.52 -18.38
C ARG A 61 -9.34 11.82 -18.71
N GLU A 62 -8.70 12.71 -17.95
CA GLU A 62 -7.37 13.25 -18.29
C GLU A 62 -6.22 12.48 -17.62
N MET A 63 -6.51 11.68 -16.59
CA MET A 63 -5.53 10.89 -15.83
C MET A 63 -6.03 9.45 -15.63
N PRO A 64 -6.21 8.67 -16.71
CA PRO A 64 -6.82 7.32 -16.64
C PRO A 64 -6.03 6.33 -15.80
N GLU A 65 -4.76 6.60 -15.54
CA GLU A 65 -3.90 5.81 -14.67
C GLU A 65 -4.09 6.11 -13.16
N LEU A 66 -4.87 7.14 -12.82
CA LEU A 66 -5.22 7.46 -11.43
C LEU A 66 -6.50 6.72 -11.05
N LEU A 67 -6.45 5.96 -9.97
CA LEU A 67 -7.63 5.27 -9.44
C LEU A 67 -8.49 6.28 -8.65
N VAL A 68 -9.53 6.78 -9.29
CA VAL A 68 -10.39 7.82 -8.74
C VAL A 68 -11.62 7.19 -8.10
N GLY A 69 -11.87 7.52 -6.84
CA GLY A 69 -13.08 7.15 -6.11
C GLY A 69 -13.85 8.37 -5.63
N ALA A 70 -15.12 8.14 -5.28
CA ALA A 70 -16.00 9.14 -4.68
C ALA A 70 -16.21 8.83 -3.20
N GLY A 71 -15.94 9.81 -2.33
CA GLY A 71 -16.14 9.73 -0.90
C GLY A 71 -17.31 10.55 -0.40
N THR A 72 -17.73 10.28 0.84
CA THR A 72 -18.86 10.96 1.49
C THR A 72 -20.15 10.85 0.67
N VAL A 73 -20.33 9.74 -0.05
CA VAL A 73 -21.56 9.43 -0.79
C VAL A 73 -22.57 8.88 0.20
N ILE A 74 -23.70 9.58 0.38
CA ILE A 74 -24.73 9.25 1.38
C ILE A 74 -26.14 9.13 0.78
N THR A 75 -26.29 9.41 -0.53
CA THR A 75 -27.56 9.24 -1.25
C THR A 75 -27.36 8.51 -2.58
N LYS A 76 -28.45 7.98 -3.14
CA LYS A 76 -28.43 7.31 -4.46
C LYS A 76 -28.10 8.29 -5.59
N GLU A 77 -28.58 9.53 -5.50
CA GLU A 77 -28.30 10.59 -6.47
C GLU A 77 -26.81 10.95 -6.50
N GLN A 78 -26.17 11.02 -5.33
CA GLN A 78 -24.71 11.22 -5.26
C GLN A 78 -23.95 10.02 -5.84
N ALA A 79 -24.44 8.79 -5.60
CA ALA A 79 -23.85 7.59 -6.17
C ALA A 79 -23.95 7.58 -7.69
N ASP A 80 -25.10 7.91 -8.25
CA ASP A 80 -25.29 8.01 -9.70
C ASP A 80 -24.38 9.08 -10.30
N ALA A 81 -24.34 10.28 -9.73
CA ALA A 81 -23.46 11.36 -10.18
C ALA A 81 -21.97 10.97 -10.14
N ALA A 82 -21.54 10.24 -9.10
CA ALA A 82 -20.19 9.74 -8.98
C ALA A 82 -19.86 8.68 -10.05
N ILE A 83 -20.76 7.74 -10.28
CA ILE A 83 -20.61 6.67 -11.28
C ILE A 83 -20.59 7.25 -12.71
N GLU A 84 -21.50 8.16 -13.02
CA GLU A 84 -21.55 8.88 -14.30
C GLU A 84 -20.29 9.74 -14.55
N ALA A 85 -19.69 10.29 -13.48
CA ALA A 85 -18.42 10.98 -13.54
C ALA A 85 -17.22 10.04 -13.75
N GLY A 86 -17.41 8.72 -13.62
CA GLY A 86 -16.40 7.69 -13.87
C GLY A 86 -15.67 7.17 -12.63
N ALA A 87 -16.19 7.45 -11.41
CA ALA A 87 -15.62 6.92 -10.18
C ALA A 87 -15.52 5.39 -10.22
N LYS A 88 -14.36 4.85 -9.81
CA LYS A 88 -14.07 3.41 -9.83
C LYS A 88 -14.44 2.70 -8.53
N PHE A 89 -14.64 3.43 -7.46
CA PHE A 89 -15.11 2.94 -6.18
C PHE A 89 -15.86 4.04 -5.44
N ILE A 90 -16.77 3.62 -4.57
CA ILE A 90 -17.59 4.51 -3.74
C ILE A 90 -17.26 4.30 -2.25
N VAL A 91 -17.20 5.38 -1.50
CA VAL A 91 -16.96 5.37 -0.05
C VAL A 91 -18.00 6.21 0.65
N SER A 92 -18.60 5.69 1.71
CA SER A 92 -19.52 6.43 2.57
C SER A 92 -18.96 6.61 4.00
N PRO A 93 -19.39 7.60 4.75
CA PRO A 93 -18.95 7.79 6.13
C PRO A 93 -19.56 6.77 7.10
N GLY A 94 -20.72 6.22 6.78
CA GLY A 94 -21.45 5.23 7.58
C GLY A 94 -22.01 4.11 6.71
N PHE A 95 -22.64 3.15 7.36
CA PHE A 95 -23.23 1.97 6.74
C PHE A 95 -24.73 2.16 6.54
N GLN A 96 -25.20 2.15 5.30
CA GLN A 96 -26.59 2.16 4.90
C GLN A 96 -26.88 0.98 3.96
N PRO A 97 -27.55 -0.09 4.40
CA PRO A 97 -27.76 -1.31 3.60
C PRO A 97 -28.39 -1.04 2.23
N GLU A 98 -29.35 -0.13 2.15
CA GLU A 98 -30.03 0.22 0.90
C GLU A 98 -29.09 0.91 -0.10
N LEU A 99 -28.23 1.82 0.37
CA LEU A 99 -27.25 2.50 -0.48
C LEU A 99 -26.17 1.52 -0.94
N VAL A 100 -25.71 0.65 -0.04
CA VAL A 100 -24.72 -0.40 -0.37
C VAL A 100 -25.29 -1.31 -1.46
N SER A 101 -26.49 -1.86 -1.27
CA SER A 101 -27.15 -2.73 -2.25
C SER A 101 -27.35 -2.00 -3.59
N TYR A 102 -27.70 -0.73 -3.56
CA TYR A 102 -27.89 0.09 -4.75
C TYR A 102 -26.58 0.24 -5.54
N VAL A 103 -25.50 0.65 -4.88
CA VAL A 103 -24.17 0.83 -5.53
C VAL A 103 -23.65 -0.50 -6.10
N LEU A 104 -23.77 -1.59 -5.35
CA LEU A 104 -23.37 -2.91 -5.81
C LEU A 104 -24.17 -3.37 -7.03
N SER A 105 -25.47 -3.04 -7.12
CA SER A 105 -26.30 -3.34 -8.29
C SER A 105 -25.86 -2.62 -9.57
N LYS A 106 -25.12 -1.52 -9.43
CA LYS A 106 -24.49 -0.78 -10.54
C LYS A 106 -23.12 -1.37 -10.95
N GLY A 107 -22.66 -2.42 -10.26
CA GLY A 107 -21.37 -3.06 -10.55
C GLY A 107 -20.14 -2.27 -10.08
N VAL A 108 -20.31 -1.30 -9.18
CA VAL A 108 -19.21 -0.48 -8.64
C VAL A 108 -18.88 -0.94 -7.22
N PRO A 109 -17.60 -1.16 -6.87
CA PRO A 109 -17.19 -1.49 -5.52
C PRO A 109 -17.54 -0.38 -4.52
N MET A 110 -17.98 -0.78 -3.32
CA MET A 110 -18.28 0.15 -2.25
C MET A 110 -17.57 -0.23 -0.95
N CYS A 111 -16.98 0.78 -0.28
CA CYS A 111 -16.40 0.67 1.06
C CYS A 111 -17.20 1.56 2.03
N PRO A 112 -18.30 1.06 2.62
CA PRO A 112 -19.07 1.82 3.60
C PRO A 112 -18.31 1.95 4.92
N GLY A 113 -18.53 3.07 5.63
CA GLY A 113 -17.98 3.28 6.96
C GLY A 113 -18.64 2.36 7.98
N THR A 114 -17.82 1.70 8.80
CA THR A 114 -18.23 0.83 9.91
C THR A 114 -17.40 1.15 11.15
N ALA A 115 -17.96 0.93 12.32
CA ALA A 115 -17.29 1.10 13.60
C ALA A 115 -17.65 -0.03 14.60
N THR A 116 -18.68 -0.80 14.32
CA THR A 116 -19.24 -1.82 15.22
C THR A 116 -19.31 -3.20 14.55
N PRO A 117 -19.27 -4.29 15.35
CA PRO A 117 -19.48 -5.65 14.85
C PRO A 117 -20.75 -5.82 14.01
N GLY A 118 -21.88 -5.25 14.49
CA GLY A 118 -23.16 -5.39 13.79
C GLY A 118 -23.16 -4.77 12.38
N GLU A 119 -22.47 -3.63 12.19
CA GLU A 119 -22.30 -3.02 10.85
C GLU A 119 -21.41 -3.88 9.96
N MET A 120 -20.35 -4.47 10.51
CA MET A 120 -19.44 -5.38 9.79
C MET A 120 -20.16 -6.64 9.34
N GLU A 121 -20.96 -7.26 10.22
CA GLU A 121 -21.75 -8.45 9.90
C GLU A 121 -22.81 -8.19 8.82
N GLN A 122 -23.49 -7.06 8.88
CA GLN A 122 -24.43 -6.64 7.85
C GLN A 122 -23.71 -6.35 6.51
N ALA A 123 -22.53 -5.74 6.54
CA ALA A 123 -21.72 -5.52 5.35
C ALA A 123 -21.33 -6.85 4.69
N MET A 124 -20.87 -7.82 5.49
CA MET A 124 -20.56 -9.18 5.02
C MET A 124 -21.78 -9.92 4.48
N ALA A 125 -22.94 -9.77 5.11
CA ALA A 125 -24.20 -10.35 4.63
C ALA A 125 -24.62 -9.82 3.25
N LEU A 126 -24.25 -8.58 2.91
CA LEU A 126 -24.42 -7.99 1.58
C LEU A 126 -23.31 -8.37 0.60
N GLY A 127 -22.38 -9.23 0.98
CA GLY A 127 -21.29 -9.73 0.12
C GLY A 127 -20.06 -8.84 0.06
N LEU A 128 -19.95 -7.81 0.91
CA LEU A 128 -18.77 -6.98 0.99
C LEU A 128 -17.60 -7.74 1.64
N SER A 129 -16.42 -7.63 1.04
CA SER A 129 -15.15 -8.12 1.59
C SER A 129 -14.23 -7.01 2.09
N ALA A 130 -14.63 -5.75 1.91
CA ALA A 130 -13.87 -4.58 2.33
C ALA A 130 -14.79 -3.48 2.84
N VAL A 131 -14.40 -2.84 3.94
CA VAL A 131 -15.14 -1.73 4.58
C VAL A 131 -14.16 -0.64 5.02
N LYS A 132 -14.67 0.56 5.22
CA LYS A 132 -13.95 1.66 5.84
C LYS A 132 -14.15 1.59 7.35
N PHE A 133 -13.07 1.68 8.13
CA PHE A 133 -13.15 1.88 9.58
C PHE A 133 -13.10 3.37 9.88
N PHE A 134 -14.21 3.95 10.36
CA PHE A 134 -14.34 5.41 10.46
C PHE A 134 -15.23 5.84 11.63
N PRO A 135 -14.86 6.93 12.34
CA PRO A 135 -13.56 7.61 12.35
C PRO A 135 -12.50 6.82 13.16
N ALA A 136 -11.38 6.46 12.51
CA ALA A 136 -10.48 5.42 13.02
C ALA A 136 -9.86 5.75 14.39
N GLU A 137 -9.22 6.90 14.54
CA GLU A 137 -8.56 7.28 15.80
C GLU A 137 -9.56 7.49 16.94
N GLN A 138 -10.70 8.13 16.65
CA GLN A 138 -11.74 8.38 17.66
C GLN A 138 -12.42 7.08 18.12
N ASN A 139 -12.42 6.06 17.28
CA ASN A 139 -12.92 4.73 17.62
C ASN A 139 -11.86 3.80 18.25
N GLY A 140 -10.78 4.36 18.80
CA GLY A 140 -9.75 3.62 19.52
C GLY A 140 -8.56 3.16 18.67
N GLY A 141 -8.45 3.64 17.43
CA GLY A 141 -7.27 3.48 16.60
C GLY A 141 -6.94 2.05 16.19
N ALA A 142 -5.67 1.80 15.87
CA ALA A 142 -5.19 0.50 15.44
C ALA A 142 -5.39 -0.61 16.50
N PRO A 143 -5.28 -0.38 17.82
CA PRO A 143 -5.60 -1.41 18.81
C PRO A 143 -7.05 -1.87 18.75
N MET A 144 -8.02 -0.94 18.62
CA MET A 144 -9.43 -1.29 18.49
C MET A 144 -9.67 -2.03 17.18
N LEU A 145 -9.13 -1.56 16.06
CA LEU A 145 -9.28 -2.24 14.77
C LEU A 145 -8.72 -3.67 14.82
N LYS A 146 -7.58 -3.88 15.47
CA LYS A 146 -7.00 -5.23 15.67
C LYS A 146 -7.96 -6.14 16.46
N ALA A 147 -8.58 -5.62 17.50
CA ALA A 147 -9.54 -6.39 18.31
C ALA A 147 -10.82 -6.72 17.52
N LEU A 148 -11.37 -5.71 16.82
CA LEU A 148 -12.58 -5.87 16.00
C LEU A 148 -12.37 -6.81 14.80
N SER A 149 -11.21 -6.77 14.14
CA SER A 149 -10.94 -7.57 12.95
C SER A 149 -10.67 -9.05 13.25
N ALA A 150 -10.31 -9.39 14.48
CA ALA A 150 -9.92 -10.76 14.87
C ALA A 150 -10.99 -11.84 14.54
N PRO A 151 -12.29 -11.65 14.80
CA PRO A 151 -13.34 -12.60 14.42
C PRO A 151 -13.67 -12.59 12.92
N TYR A 152 -13.38 -11.52 12.18
CA TYR A 152 -13.80 -11.33 10.79
C TYR A 152 -12.64 -11.52 9.82
N ARG A 153 -12.10 -12.74 9.74
CA ARG A 153 -10.85 -13.06 9.00
C ARG A 153 -10.90 -12.72 7.51
N ASP A 154 -12.09 -12.69 6.90
CA ASP A 154 -12.28 -12.44 5.47
C ASP A 154 -12.68 -11.00 5.16
N LEU A 155 -12.78 -10.12 6.18
CA LEU A 155 -13.10 -8.71 6.01
C LEU A 155 -11.84 -7.86 6.04
N LEU A 156 -11.69 -7.00 5.03
CA LEU A 156 -10.60 -6.04 4.90
C LEU A 156 -11.04 -4.64 5.32
N PHE A 157 -10.10 -3.83 5.79
CA PHE A 157 -10.37 -2.52 6.37
C PHE A 157 -9.55 -1.42 5.72
N MET A 158 -10.19 -0.25 5.54
CA MET A 158 -9.54 1.01 5.20
C MET A 158 -9.75 2.00 6.35
N PRO A 159 -8.88 2.01 7.37
CA PRO A 159 -8.95 3.01 8.44
C PRO A 159 -8.82 4.41 7.86
N THR A 160 -9.73 5.29 8.29
CA THR A 160 -9.82 6.68 7.86
C THR A 160 -10.29 7.54 9.04
N GLY A 161 -9.79 8.77 9.13
CA GLY A 161 -10.09 9.67 10.25
C GLY A 161 -9.01 9.61 11.34
N GLY A 162 -8.17 10.64 11.38
CA GLY A 162 -7.03 10.74 12.28
C GLY A 162 -5.79 9.96 11.85
N VAL A 163 -5.83 9.25 10.72
CA VAL A 163 -4.62 8.66 10.12
C VAL A 163 -3.71 9.77 9.63
N LYS A 164 -2.43 9.65 9.92
CA LYS A 164 -1.37 10.59 9.57
C LYS A 164 -0.02 9.87 9.49
N LEU A 165 1.06 10.58 9.15
CA LEU A 165 2.36 9.98 8.90
C LEU A 165 2.86 9.12 10.08
N GLU A 166 2.67 9.62 11.31
CA GLU A 166 3.20 9.01 12.53
C GLU A 166 2.54 7.66 12.86
N ASN A 167 1.26 7.48 12.53
CA ASN A 167 0.51 6.25 12.82
C ASN A 167 0.26 5.36 11.59
N LEU A 168 0.65 5.82 10.38
CA LEU A 168 0.43 5.13 9.12
C LEU A 168 0.91 3.67 9.16
N ARG A 169 2.15 3.45 9.59
CA ARG A 169 2.74 2.11 9.65
C ARG A 169 2.07 1.21 10.69
N THR A 170 1.59 1.76 11.79
CA THR A 170 0.87 1.00 12.82
C THR A 170 -0.41 0.39 12.25
N TYR A 171 -1.15 1.15 11.43
CA TYR A 171 -2.31 0.62 10.73
C TYR A 171 -1.94 -0.38 9.63
N LEU A 172 -0.97 -0.03 8.78
CA LEU A 172 -0.57 -0.87 7.65
C LEU A 172 0.13 -2.18 8.08
N ALA A 173 0.57 -2.29 9.33
CA ALA A 173 1.09 -3.53 9.90
C ALA A 173 -0.02 -4.54 10.25
N LEU A 174 -1.28 -4.14 10.30
CA LEU A 174 -2.41 -5.04 10.49
C LEU A 174 -2.72 -5.77 9.17
N ASP A 175 -2.71 -7.09 9.20
CA ASP A 175 -2.87 -7.94 8.01
C ASP A 175 -4.16 -7.67 7.22
N GLN A 176 -5.22 -7.26 7.90
CA GLN A 176 -6.51 -6.96 7.28
C GLN A 176 -6.65 -5.51 6.79
N VAL A 177 -5.63 -4.66 6.96
CA VAL A 177 -5.66 -3.30 6.44
C VAL A 177 -5.13 -3.29 5.00
N PHE A 178 -6.04 -3.08 4.05
CA PHE A 178 -5.67 -3.05 2.64
C PHE A 178 -5.14 -1.68 2.20
N ALA A 179 -5.63 -0.57 2.77
CA ALA A 179 -5.14 0.78 2.52
C ALA A 179 -5.49 1.69 3.70
N CYS A 180 -4.86 2.85 3.81
CA CYS A 180 -5.18 3.90 4.77
C CYS A 180 -5.72 5.13 4.05
N GLY A 181 -6.92 5.59 4.44
CA GLY A 181 -7.50 6.83 3.95
C GLY A 181 -7.16 8.02 4.85
N GLY A 182 -6.87 9.19 4.25
CA GLY A 182 -6.62 10.36 5.07
C GLY A 182 -6.51 11.67 4.32
N THR A 183 -6.78 12.77 5.03
CA THR A 183 -6.76 14.13 4.49
C THR A 183 -5.40 14.83 4.65
N TRP A 184 -4.48 14.23 5.40
CA TRP A 184 -3.20 14.87 5.76
C TRP A 184 -2.26 15.11 4.56
N LEU A 185 -2.41 14.33 3.49
CA LEU A 185 -1.57 14.45 2.29
C LEU A 185 -1.86 15.74 1.50
N ALA A 186 -3.14 16.09 1.41
CA ALA A 186 -3.61 17.26 0.68
C ALA A 186 -4.72 17.93 1.49
N THR A 187 -4.35 18.88 2.34
CA THR A 187 -5.31 19.63 3.15
C THR A 187 -6.07 20.66 2.29
N LYS A 188 -7.24 21.10 2.77
CA LYS A 188 -7.98 22.18 2.10
C LYS A 188 -7.13 23.44 1.93
N ASP A 189 -6.34 23.78 2.94
CA ASP A 189 -5.50 24.97 2.91
C ASP A 189 -4.37 24.86 1.89
N ASP A 190 -3.73 23.68 1.77
CA ASP A 190 -2.72 23.43 0.74
C ASP A 190 -3.31 23.56 -0.68
N ILE A 191 -4.49 22.99 -0.90
CA ILE A 191 -5.18 23.07 -2.22
C ILE A 191 -5.55 24.51 -2.54
N LYS A 192 -6.15 25.23 -1.60
CA LYS A 192 -6.51 26.65 -1.74
C LYS A 192 -5.29 27.53 -2.01
N ALA A 193 -4.19 27.24 -1.36
CA ALA A 193 -2.91 27.94 -1.56
C ALA A 193 -2.16 27.49 -2.82
N LYS A 194 -2.69 26.51 -3.58
CA LYS A 194 -2.02 25.88 -4.74
C LYS A 194 -0.63 25.31 -4.38
N ALA A 195 -0.46 24.84 -3.16
CA ALA A 195 0.81 24.36 -2.63
C ALA A 195 1.12 22.91 -3.08
N PHE A 196 0.98 22.64 -4.39
CA PHE A 196 1.08 21.29 -4.97
C PHE A 196 2.45 20.65 -4.82
N ASP A 197 3.53 21.44 -4.76
CA ASP A 197 4.87 20.91 -4.49
C ASP A 197 5.00 20.40 -3.03
N GLN A 198 4.34 21.05 -2.07
CA GLN A 198 4.29 20.57 -0.68
C GLN A 198 3.48 19.27 -0.59
N ILE A 199 2.35 19.17 -1.31
CA ILE A 199 1.57 17.94 -1.42
C ILE A 199 2.43 16.82 -2.01
N THR A 200 3.20 17.09 -3.06
CA THR A 200 4.13 16.13 -3.67
C THR A 200 5.18 15.65 -2.67
N ALA A 201 5.81 16.57 -1.93
CA ALA A 201 6.84 16.23 -0.95
C ALA A 201 6.27 15.37 0.18
N ARG A 202 5.12 15.74 0.75
CA ARG A 202 4.43 15.01 1.82
C ARG A 202 3.97 13.62 1.34
N THR A 203 3.48 13.52 0.10
CA THR A 203 3.10 12.24 -0.49
C THR A 203 4.30 11.32 -0.64
N ARG A 204 5.45 11.84 -1.10
CA ARG A 204 6.70 11.08 -1.22
C ARG A 204 7.19 10.58 0.13
N GLU A 205 7.10 11.39 1.16
CA GLU A 205 7.46 11.01 2.52
C GLU A 205 6.54 9.91 3.06
N ALA A 206 5.23 10.00 2.81
CA ALA A 206 4.27 8.97 3.19
C ALA A 206 4.57 7.63 2.51
N VAL A 207 4.88 7.65 1.21
CA VAL A 207 5.30 6.46 0.46
C VAL A 207 6.59 5.87 1.03
N LYS A 208 7.60 6.69 1.28
CA LYS A 208 8.87 6.26 1.91
C LYS A 208 8.62 5.61 3.26
N THR A 209 7.78 6.21 4.08
CA THR A 209 7.40 5.69 5.41
C THR A 209 6.66 4.36 5.29
N MET A 210 5.71 4.24 4.36
CA MET A 210 4.95 3.01 4.12
C MET A 210 5.83 1.86 3.65
N LEU A 211 6.75 2.11 2.72
CA LEU A 211 7.62 1.07 2.15
C LEU A 211 8.71 0.65 3.13
N ASN A 212 9.22 1.58 3.93
CA ASN A 212 10.23 1.35 4.97
C ASN A 212 11.41 0.50 4.47
N PHE A 213 11.98 0.85 3.33
CA PHE A 213 13.12 0.14 2.76
C PHE A 213 14.33 0.16 3.69
N ARG A 214 14.92 -1.01 3.89
CA ARG A 214 16.13 -1.22 4.70
C ARG A 214 17.03 -2.24 4.03
N ILE A 215 18.34 -2.05 4.13
CA ILE A 215 19.29 -3.12 3.80
C ILE A 215 19.18 -4.18 4.90
N LYS A 216 18.88 -5.43 4.51
CA LYS A 216 18.79 -6.58 5.43
C LYS A 216 20.13 -7.29 5.53
N HIS A 217 20.73 -7.59 4.38
CA HIS A 217 22.06 -8.18 4.29
C HIS A 217 22.68 -7.93 2.92
N VAL A 218 24.00 -8.14 2.86
CA VAL A 218 24.76 -8.21 1.63
C VAL A 218 25.28 -9.64 1.49
N GLY A 219 24.96 -10.28 0.37
CA GLY A 219 25.45 -11.60 0.02
C GLY A 219 26.73 -11.50 -0.81
N ILE A 220 27.76 -12.21 -0.42
CA ILE A 220 29.05 -12.31 -1.12
C ILE A 220 29.13 -13.68 -1.79
N ASN A 221 29.38 -13.73 -3.09
CA ASN A 221 29.56 -14.98 -3.81
C ASN A 221 30.92 -15.62 -3.49
N SER A 222 30.94 -16.93 -3.38
CA SER A 222 32.18 -17.72 -3.32
C SER A 222 32.11 -18.84 -4.36
N LYS A 223 33.25 -19.34 -4.80
CA LYS A 223 33.27 -20.42 -5.80
C LYS A 223 32.79 -21.76 -5.22
N ASP A 224 33.03 -21.97 -3.93
CA ASP A 224 32.65 -23.21 -3.22
C ASP A 224 32.47 -22.99 -1.71
N ALA A 225 31.97 -24.03 -1.02
CA ALA A 225 31.71 -23.99 0.41
C ALA A 225 33.00 -23.83 1.26
N ARG A 226 34.17 -24.26 0.76
CA ARG A 226 35.42 -24.11 1.47
C ARG A 226 35.89 -22.66 1.50
N GLU A 227 35.78 -21.97 0.36
CA GLU A 227 36.08 -20.54 0.26
C GLU A 227 35.08 -19.72 1.11
N ALA A 228 33.78 -20.05 1.04
CA ALA A 228 32.77 -19.39 1.85
C ALA A 228 33.05 -19.48 3.34
N LYS A 229 33.36 -20.67 3.84
CA LYS A 229 33.69 -20.89 5.25
C LYS A 229 34.94 -20.14 5.67
N LYS A 230 35.97 -20.13 4.84
CA LYS A 230 37.20 -19.37 5.08
C LYS A 230 36.95 -17.89 5.20
N THR A 231 36.18 -17.30 4.26
CA THR A 231 35.78 -15.89 4.26
C THR A 231 34.94 -15.55 5.49
N ALA A 232 33.96 -16.36 5.78
CA ALA A 232 33.07 -16.15 6.94
C ALA A 232 33.84 -16.23 8.26
N THR A 233 34.73 -17.23 8.43
CA THR A 233 35.58 -17.34 9.62
C THR A 233 36.48 -16.11 9.81
N LEU A 234 37.06 -15.58 8.71
CA LEU A 234 37.88 -14.37 8.77
C LEU A 234 37.03 -13.16 9.23
N LEU A 235 35.85 -12.95 8.63
CA LEU A 235 34.98 -11.85 9.01
C LEU A 235 34.54 -11.95 10.49
N CYS A 236 34.18 -13.15 10.97
CA CYS A 236 33.85 -13.36 12.35
C CYS A 236 35.02 -13.07 13.29
N SER A 237 36.27 -13.45 12.90
CA SER A 237 37.44 -13.19 13.74
C SER A 237 37.86 -11.72 13.79
N ILE A 238 37.59 -10.93 12.71
CA ILE A 238 37.93 -9.50 12.67
C ILE A 238 36.92 -8.64 13.44
N PHE A 239 35.65 -8.97 13.32
CA PHE A 239 34.56 -8.12 13.81
C PHE A 239 33.79 -8.71 14.99
N ASP A 240 34.21 -9.86 15.50
CA ASP A 240 33.53 -10.60 16.59
C ASP A 240 32.05 -10.90 16.25
N PHE A 241 31.78 -11.25 14.99
CA PHE A 241 30.45 -11.61 14.54
C PHE A 241 30.12 -13.09 14.85
N ASP A 242 28.85 -13.37 15.11
CA ASP A 242 28.36 -14.73 15.22
C ASP A 242 28.48 -15.48 13.89
N TYR A 243 28.97 -16.73 13.95
CA TYR A 243 29.07 -17.62 12.81
C TYR A 243 27.88 -18.55 12.73
N ASN A 244 27.08 -18.46 11.66
CA ASN A 244 25.91 -19.30 11.44
C ASN A 244 25.99 -20.00 10.09
N ASP A 245 26.29 -21.32 10.11
CA ASP A 245 26.43 -22.17 8.93
C ASP A 245 25.06 -22.73 8.52
N THR A 246 24.58 -22.36 7.34
CA THR A 246 23.35 -22.88 6.73
C THR A 246 23.67 -23.83 5.57
N GLU A 247 22.67 -24.43 4.96
CA GLU A 247 22.87 -25.31 3.79
C GLU A 247 23.50 -24.54 2.60
N LEU A 248 23.04 -23.33 2.31
CA LEU A 248 23.41 -22.57 1.09
C LEU A 248 24.48 -21.52 1.33
N SER A 249 24.68 -21.08 2.57
CA SER A 249 25.53 -19.94 2.89
C SER A 249 26.04 -20.01 4.32
N VAL A 250 26.93 -19.07 4.67
CA VAL A 250 27.34 -18.79 6.04
C VAL A 250 27.02 -17.34 6.37
N PHE A 251 26.17 -17.11 7.35
CA PHE A 251 25.94 -15.77 7.88
C PHE A 251 27.02 -15.41 8.89
N THR A 252 27.56 -14.18 8.75
CA THR A 252 28.45 -13.57 9.73
C THR A 252 27.69 -12.40 10.37
N GLY A 253 27.24 -12.61 11.59
CA GLY A 253 26.22 -11.77 12.19
C GLY A 253 24.90 -11.80 11.39
N SER A 254 24.16 -10.69 11.35
CA SER A 254 22.89 -10.59 10.63
C SER A 254 22.98 -9.91 9.27
N ALA A 255 24.12 -9.29 8.94
CA ALA A 255 24.24 -8.35 7.83
C ALA A 255 25.07 -8.85 6.65
N VAL A 256 25.91 -9.88 6.81
CA VAL A 256 26.73 -10.42 5.73
C VAL A 256 26.43 -11.91 5.58
N GLU A 257 26.08 -12.29 4.36
CA GLU A 257 25.82 -13.67 3.95
C GLU A 257 26.90 -14.10 2.95
N VAL A 258 27.71 -15.10 3.26
CA VAL A 258 28.72 -15.64 2.35
C VAL A 258 28.16 -16.89 1.69
N MET A 259 27.88 -16.80 0.38
CA MET A 259 27.30 -17.90 -0.39
C MET A 259 28.31 -19.03 -0.58
N LYS A 260 27.88 -20.28 -0.50
CA LYS A 260 28.73 -21.48 -0.73
C LYS A 260 28.88 -21.83 -2.20
N PHE A 261 28.42 -20.99 -3.09
CA PHE A 261 28.45 -21.14 -4.54
C PHE A 261 28.33 -19.77 -5.23
N MET A 262 28.58 -19.74 -6.55
CA MET A 262 28.29 -18.55 -7.35
C MET A 262 26.77 -18.36 -7.49
N GLY A 263 26.23 -17.49 -6.66
CA GLY A 263 24.81 -17.12 -6.67
C GLY A 263 24.50 -16.07 -7.73
N ARG A 264 23.35 -15.38 -7.55
CA ARG A 264 22.95 -14.28 -8.43
C ARG A 264 23.84 -13.05 -8.19
N GLY A 265 24.00 -12.27 -9.27
CA GLY A 265 24.90 -11.11 -9.30
C GLY A 265 26.36 -11.51 -9.47
N SER A 266 27.10 -10.72 -10.25
CA SER A 266 28.53 -10.99 -10.53
C SER A 266 29.38 -10.96 -9.25
N LEU A 267 29.02 -10.10 -8.29
CA LEU A 267 29.68 -9.95 -6.99
C LEU A 267 28.91 -10.59 -5.84
N GLY A 268 27.61 -10.77 -6.02
CA GLY A 268 26.71 -11.26 -4.99
C GLY A 268 25.34 -10.59 -5.04
N HIS A 269 24.67 -10.47 -3.90
CA HIS A 269 23.34 -9.88 -3.86
C HIS A 269 23.16 -8.90 -2.67
N VAL A 270 22.16 -8.04 -2.80
CA VAL A 270 21.73 -7.14 -1.72
C VAL A 270 20.25 -7.39 -1.43
N ALA A 271 19.95 -7.74 -0.20
CA ALA A 271 18.60 -7.91 0.28
C ALA A 271 18.03 -6.58 0.78
N ILE A 272 16.93 -6.14 0.18
CA ILE A 272 16.19 -4.95 0.59
C ILE A 272 14.91 -5.39 1.29
N GLY A 273 14.83 -5.11 2.59
CA GLY A 273 13.62 -5.30 3.37
C GLY A 273 12.57 -4.24 3.05
N ALA A 274 11.30 -4.67 3.03
CA ALA A 274 10.14 -3.81 2.95
C ALA A 274 9.06 -4.31 3.90
N ASP A 275 8.23 -3.41 4.45
CA ASP A 275 7.13 -3.83 5.33
C ASP A 275 6.06 -4.63 4.56
N ASN A 276 5.93 -4.38 3.26
CA ASN A 276 5.07 -5.15 2.37
C ASN A 276 5.71 -5.23 0.97
N VAL A 277 6.06 -6.45 0.55
CA VAL A 277 6.77 -6.69 -0.72
C VAL A 277 5.88 -6.41 -1.93
N ASP A 278 4.57 -6.71 -1.88
CA ASP A 278 3.65 -6.42 -2.99
C ASP A 278 3.53 -4.91 -3.25
N ARG A 279 3.49 -4.09 -2.19
CA ARG A 279 3.53 -2.62 -2.30
C ARG A 279 4.87 -2.15 -2.84
N ALA A 280 5.97 -2.68 -2.31
CA ALA A 280 7.31 -2.35 -2.77
C ALA A 280 7.51 -2.65 -4.26
N GLU A 281 7.08 -3.83 -4.71
CA GLU A 281 7.06 -4.21 -6.12
C GLU A 281 6.24 -3.23 -6.96
N TYR A 282 5.01 -2.92 -6.53
CA TYR A 282 4.13 -1.97 -7.22
C TYR A 282 4.81 -0.62 -7.47
N TYR A 283 5.38 -0.03 -6.42
CA TYR A 283 6.06 1.26 -6.51
C TYR A 283 7.33 1.23 -7.35
N LEU A 284 8.08 0.14 -7.32
CA LEU A 284 9.27 -0.01 -8.17
C LEU A 284 8.90 -0.22 -9.63
N ARG A 285 7.82 -0.96 -9.93
CA ARG A 285 7.30 -1.08 -11.31
C ARG A 285 6.83 0.25 -11.87
N GLN A 286 6.17 1.09 -11.07
CA GLN A 286 5.80 2.46 -11.47
C GLN A 286 7.01 3.35 -11.81
N ARG A 287 8.19 3.01 -11.31
CA ARG A 287 9.47 3.66 -11.61
C ARG A 287 10.24 3.00 -12.76
N GLY A 288 9.65 2.03 -13.45
CA GLY A 288 10.23 1.35 -14.59
C GLY A 288 11.11 0.14 -14.29
N PHE A 289 11.17 -0.31 -13.02
CA PHE A 289 11.93 -1.51 -12.68
C PHE A 289 11.12 -2.77 -12.97
N SER A 290 11.81 -3.81 -13.44
CA SER A 290 11.24 -5.14 -13.72
C SER A 290 11.78 -6.19 -12.75
N PHE A 291 11.04 -7.29 -12.62
CA PHE A 291 11.32 -8.36 -11.67
C PHE A 291 11.43 -9.71 -12.38
N ASP A 292 12.21 -10.62 -11.79
CA ASP A 292 12.30 -12.01 -12.23
C ASP A 292 11.22 -12.84 -11.51
N GLU A 293 10.08 -13.03 -12.19
CA GLU A 293 8.91 -13.75 -11.66
C GLU A 293 9.22 -15.19 -11.23
N SER A 294 10.25 -15.82 -11.81
CA SER A 294 10.65 -17.19 -11.44
C SER A 294 11.17 -17.29 -10.00
N THR A 295 11.55 -16.15 -9.41
CA THR A 295 12.08 -16.07 -8.05
C THR A 295 11.04 -15.74 -7.01
N ARG A 296 9.81 -15.45 -7.42
CA ARG A 296 8.72 -15.07 -6.52
C ARG A 296 8.42 -16.18 -5.50
N ARG A 297 8.44 -15.79 -4.23
CA ARG A 297 7.93 -16.63 -3.14
C ARG A 297 6.75 -15.92 -2.49
N VAL A 298 5.74 -16.71 -2.11
CA VAL A 298 4.53 -16.21 -1.46
C VAL A 298 4.31 -16.95 -0.14
N ASP A 299 3.67 -16.28 0.81
CA ASP A 299 3.21 -16.91 2.05
C ASP A 299 1.90 -17.70 1.82
N ALA A 300 1.39 -18.33 2.89
CA ALA A 300 0.14 -19.09 2.87
C ALA A 300 -1.08 -18.24 2.48
N SER A 301 -1.02 -16.92 2.65
CA SER A 301 -2.08 -15.98 2.23
C SER A 301 -1.94 -15.52 0.78
N GLY A 302 -0.88 -15.94 0.07
CA GLY A 302 -0.58 -15.57 -1.31
C GLY A 302 0.07 -14.20 -1.46
N ARG A 303 0.60 -13.59 -0.38
CA ARG A 303 1.36 -12.34 -0.42
C ARG A 303 2.80 -12.63 -0.77
N THR A 304 3.39 -11.79 -1.60
CA THR A 304 4.81 -11.90 -1.95
C THR A 304 5.69 -11.64 -0.71
N THR A 305 6.61 -12.56 -0.46
CA THR A 305 7.58 -12.45 0.64
C THR A 305 9.00 -12.26 0.14
N PHE A 306 9.26 -12.57 -1.14
CA PHE A 306 10.58 -12.51 -1.75
C PHE A 306 10.46 -12.37 -3.27
N LEU A 307 11.31 -11.50 -3.88
CA LEU A 307 11.32 -11.29 -5.33
C LEU A 307 12.60 -10.57 -5.78
N TYR A 308 13.33 -11.12 -6.75
CA TYR A 308 14.49 -10.43 -7.34
C TYR A 308 14.09 -9.38 -8.37
N LEU A 309 14.82 -8.24 -8.41
CA LEU A 309 14.87 -7.39 -9.58
C LEU A 309 15.50 -8.18 -10.74
N LYS A 310 15.09 -7.84 -11.97
CA LYS A 310 15.60 -8.53 -13.17
C LYS A 310 17.06 -8.18 -13.46
N ASP A 311 17.41 -6.91 -13.29
CA ASP A 311 18.72 -6.39 -13.68
C ASP A 311 19.64 -6.24 -12.45
N GLU A 312 20.93 -6.49 -12.67
CA GLU A 312 21.98 -6.21 -11.69
C GLU A 312 22.26 -4.70 -11.61
N ILE A 313 22.65 -4.24 -10.43
CA ILE A 313 23.10 -2.88 -10.19
C ILE A 313 24.49 -2.93 -9.57
N GLY A 314 25.51 -2.39 -10.27
CA GLY A 314 26.88 -2.39 -9.78
C GLY A 314 27.49 -3.79 -9.55
N GLY A 315 27.05 -4.79 -10.33
CA GLY A 315 27.49 -6.19 -10.19
C GLY A 315 26.76 -6.97 -9.08
N PHE A 316 25.77 -6.37 -8.41
CA PHE A 316 24.94 -7.06 -7.41
C PHE A 316 23.53 -7.30 -7.94
N ALA A 317 23.01 -8.48 -7.67
CA ALA A 317 21.60 -8.75 -7.79
C ALA A 317 20.85 -8.19 -6.59
N PHE A 318 19.68 -7.55 -6.80
CA PHE A 318 18.89 -7.01 -5.71
C PHE A 318 17.60 -7.80 -5.56
N HIS A 319 17.20 -8.09 -4.33
CA HIS A 319 15.89 -8.69 -4.07
C HIS A 319 15.15 -7.98 -2.95
N LEU A 320 13.83 -7.99 -3.08
CA LEU A 320 12.92 -7.59 -2.01
C LEU A 320 12.69 -8.76 -1.06
N THR A 321 12.58 -8.46 0.23
CA THR A 321 12.16 -9.40 1.27
C THR A 321 11.34 -8.67 2.33
N LYS A 322 10.57 -9.41 3.15
CA LYS A 322 9.82 -8.83 4.25
C LYS A 322 10.77 -8.38 5.38
N ASN A 323 10.49 -7.21 6.02
CA ASN A 323 11.22 -6.69 7.17
C ASN A 323 11.12 -7.59 8.40
#